data_82cddceb09b0d9b09aabd84d2f93c822
#
_entry.id   82cddceb09b0d9b09aabd84d2f93c822
#
_cell.length_a   1.000
_cell.length_b   1.000
_cell.length_c   1.000
_cell.angle_alpha   90.00
_cell.angle_beta   90.00
_cell.angle_gamma   90.00
#
_symmetry.space_group_name_H-M   'P 1'
#
loop_
_entity.id
_entity.type
_entity.pdbx_description
1 polymer ?
#
loop_
_entity_poly.entity_id
_entity_poly.type
_entity_poly.pdbx_seq_one_letter_code
_entity_poly.pdbx_strand_id
1 'polypeptide(L)'
;MEHCRIATYEITKGTFQEIADSAHTGMLRKFQDQPGFIRYGVADLGDKKCLSLSVWETREQAIAATPVAASWVKENLADRIELKSSSVGDLAFFRGVPAKV
;
A
#
# COMPACT_ATOMS: atom_id res chain seq x y z
N MET A 1 11.42 -15.80 -2.98
CA MET A 1 10.34 -15.48 -2.02
C MET A 1 10.04 -13.99 -2.08
N GLU A 2 8.78 -13.65 -2.22
CA GLU A 2 8.36 -12.25 -2.23
C GLU A 2 8.13 -11.76 -0.80
N HIS A 3 8.19 -10.45 -0.62
CA HIS A 3 8.03 -9.81 0.67
C HIS A 3 6.99 -8.72 0.56
N CYS A 4 6.27 -8.45 1.63
CA CYS A 4 5.20 -7.46 1.57
C CYS A 4 5.29 -6.46 2.71
N ARG A 5 4.73 -5.29 2.45
CA ARG A 5 4.40 -4.32 3.48
C ARG A 5 2.89 -4.16 3.51
N ILE A 6 2.31 -4.28 4.69
CA ILE A 6 0.88 -4.11 4.90
C ILE A 6 0.69 -2.96 5.88
N ALA A 7 -0.19 -2.02 5.53
CA ALA A 7 -0.53 -0.92 6.42
C ALA A 7 -2.04 -0.78 6.48
N THR A 8 -2.57 -0.47 7.65
CA THR A 8 -3.99 -0.19 7.83
C THR A 8 -4.17 1.24 8.28
N TYR A 9 -5.27 1.85 7.81
CA TYR A 9 -5.59 3.25 8.06
C TYR A 9 -7.05 3.39 8.43
N GLU A 10 -7.35 4.44 9.19
CA GLU A 10 -8.70 4.92 9.37
C GLU A 10 -8.92 6.14 8.47
N ILE A 11 -10.05 6.19 7.77
CA ILE A 11 -10.42 7.32 6.93
C ILE A 11 -11.10 8.34 7.82
N THR A 12 -10.49 9.51 7.98
CA THR A 12 -10.99 10.57 8.85
C THR A 12 -11.74 11.63 8.08
N LYS A 13 -11.56 11.71 6.75
CA LYS A 13 -12.24 12.69 5.92
C LYS A 13 -12.35 12.17 4.49
N GLY A 14 -13.51 12.32 3.89
CA GLY A 14 -13.76 11.90 2.52
C GLY A 14 -14.15 10.43 2.45
N THR A 15 -14.07 9.87 1.25
CA THR A 15 -14.50 8.51 0.96
C THR A 15 -13.32 7.62 0.62
N PHE A 16 -13.51 6.31 0.75
CA PHE A 16 -12.49 5.35 0.31
C PHE A 16 -12.14 5.56 -1.17
N GLN A 17 -13.13 5.80 -2.03
CA GLN A 17 -12.87 5.96 -3.46
C GLN A 17 -11.94 7.14 -3.74
N GLU A 18 -12.11 8.25 -3.04
CA GLU A 18 -11.22 9.40 -3.19
C GLU A 18 -9.79 9.05 -2.75
N ILE A 19 -9.65 8.31 -1.65
CA ILE A 19 -8.34 7.85 -1.16
C ILE A 19 -7.71 6.91 -2.19
N ALA A 20 -8.48 5.94 -2.69
CA ALA A 20 -8.01 4.96 -3.67
C ALA A 20 -7.57 5.61 -4.97
N ASP A 21 -8.33 6.58 -5.46
CA ASP A 21 -7.97 7.31 -6.69
C ASP A 21 -6.66 8.07 -6.52
N SER A 22 -6.49 8.72 -5.39
CA SER A 22 -5.26 9.44 -5.06
C SER A 22 -4.06 8.49 -4.98
N ALA A 23 -4.25 7.34 -4.33
CA ALA A 23 -3.19 6.32 -4.20
C ALA A 23 -2.83 5.73 -5.57
N HIS A 24 -3.81 5.48 -6.42
CA HIS A 24 -3.59 4.92 -7.75
C HIS A 24 -2.77 5.85 -8.64
N THR A 25 -3.01 7.15 -8.57
CA THR A 25 -2.29 8.12 -9.40
C THR A 25 -0.97 8.59 -8.79
N GLY A 26 -0.84 8.59 -7.46
CA GLY A 26 0.31 9.14 -6.76
C GLY A 26 1.20 8.08 -6.12
N MET A 27 0.67 7.34 -5.14
CA MET A 27 1.47 6.36 -4.39
C MET A 27 2.02 5.26 -5.28
N LEU A 28 1.19 4.75 -6.20
CA LEU A 28 1.61 3.70 -7.14
C LEU A 28 2.84 4.16 -7.93
N ARG A 29 2.83 5.40 -8.43
CA ARG A 29 3.97 5.93 -9.18
C ARG A 29 5.23 6.01 -8.32
N LYS A 30 5.11 6.44 -7.07
CA LYS A 30 6.25 6.48 -6.15
C LYS A 30 6.85 5.10 -5.93
N PHE A 31 6.01 4.09 -5.76
CA PHE A 31 6.48 2.71 -5.58
C PHE A 31 7.10 2.16 -6.87
N GLN A 32 6.53 2.47 -8.03
CA GLN A 32 7.08 2.04 -9.31
C GLN A 32 8.50 2.56 -9.55
N ASP A 33 8.85 3.70 -8.98
CA ASP A 33 10.18 4.28 -9.08
C ASP A 33 11.18 3.64 -8.12
N GLN A 34 10.73 2.76 -7.22
CA GLN A 34 11.62 2.10 -6.25
C GLN A 34 12.11 0.76 -6.80
N PRO A 35 13.38 0.38 -6.51
CA PRO A 35 13.89 -0.91 -6.94
C PRO A 35 13.12 -2.06 -6.29
N GLY A 36 12.88 -3.12 -7.04
CA GLY A 36 12.26 -4.33 -6.55
C GLY A 36 10.75 -4.30 -6.38
N PHE A 37 10.11 -3.22 -6.80
CA PHE A 37 8.64 -3.13 -6.75
C PHE A 37 7.99 -4.19 -7.64
N ILE A 38 6.98 -4.89 -7.11
CA ILE A 38 6.24 -5.91 -7.84
C ILE A 38 4.79 -5.48 -8.05
N ARG A 39 4.06 -5.18 -6.98
CA ARG A 39 2.65 -4.76 -7.10
C ARG A 39 2.20 -3.98 -5.87
N TYR A 40 1.13 -3.24 -6.04
CA TYR A 40 0.54 -2.43 -5.00
C TYR A 40 -0.98 -2.43 -5.14
N GLY A 41 -1.66 -2.46 -4.03
CA GLY A 41 -3.11 -2.37 -4.02
C GLY A 41 -3.63 -1.80 -2.72
N VAL A 42 -4.87 -1.34 -2.76
CA VAL A 42 -5.59 -0.87 -1.59
C VAL A 42 -6.95 -1.55 -1.54
N ALA A 43 -7.44 -1.79 -0.34
CA ALA A 43 -8.73 -2.45 -0.12
C ALA A 43 -9.56 -1.67 0.88
N ASP A 44 -10.86 -1.58 0.59
CA ASP A 44 -11.84 -1.03 1.50
C ASP A 44 -12.24 -2.11 2.50
N LEU A 45 -12.00 -1.87 3.78
CA LEU A 45 -12.35 -2.83 4.84
C LEU A 45 -13.71 -2.54 5.47
N GLY A 46 -14.40 -1.48 5.02
CA GLY A 46 -15.63 -1.02 5.65
C GLY A 46 -15.37 -0.20 6.91
N ASP A 47 -16.39 0.40 7.45
CA ASP A 47 -16.33 1.19 8.70
C ASP A 47 -15.21 2.22 8.71
N LYS A 48 -15.00 2.89 7.57
CA LYS A 48 -13.94 3.91 7.42
C LYS A 48 -12.54 3.36 7.64
N LYS A 49 -12.33 2.10 7.34
CA LYS A 49 -11.01 1.47 7.43
C LYS A 49 -10.55 1.02 6.06
N CYS A 50 -9.27 1.12 5.80
CA CYS A 50 -8.69 0.63 4.55
C CYS A 50 -7.33 0.00 4.79
N LEU A 51 -6.90 -0.78 3.81
CA LEU A 51 -5.64 -1.52 3.86
C LEU A 51 -4.84 -1.22 2.60
N SER A 52 -3.55 -1.08 2.77
CA SER A 52 -2.57 -0.92 1.70
C SER A 52 -1.65 -2.12 1.73
N LEU A 53 -1.41 -2.71 0.55
CA LEU A 53 -0.51 -3.85 0.39
C LEU A 53 0.46 -3.56 -0.74
N SER A 54 1.77 -3.66 -0.47
CA SER A 54 2.78 -3.61 -1.51
C SER A 54 3.68 -4.84 -1.43
N VAL A 55 4.12 -5.31 -2.60
CA VAL A 55 4.91 -6.54 -2.73
C VAL A 55 6.24 -6.21 -3.40
N TRP A 56 7.32 -6.79 -2.88
CA TRP A 56 8.70 -6.44 -3.21
C TRP A 56 9.57 -7.69 -3.38
N GLU A 57 10.66 -7.56 -4.14
CA GLU A 57 11.59 -8.67 -4.39
C GLU A 57 12.41 -9.06 -3.15
N THR A 58 12.74 -8.08 -2.30
CA THR A 58 13.52 -8.34 -1.07
C THR A 58 12.84 -7.72 0.14
N ARG A 59 13.17 -8.24 1.32
CA ARG A 59 12.66 -7.73 2.59
C ARG A 59 13.14 -6.29 2.83
N GLU A 60 14.39 -6.00 2.50
CA GLU A 60 14.97 -4.66 2.65
C GLU A 60 14.22 -3.63 1.81
N GLN A 61 13.78 -4.02 0.61
CA GLN A 61 13.00 -3.14 -0.25
C GLN A 61 11.60 -2.89 0.32
N ALA A 62 10.98 -3.93 0.89
CA ALA A 62 9.69 -3.76 1.57
C ALA A 62 9.82 -2.82 2.77
N ILE A 63 10.90 -2.94 3.54
CA ILE A 63 11.19 -2.05 4.67
C ILE A 63 11.40 -0.61 4.17
N ALA A 64 12.18 -0.44 3.10
CA ALA A 64 12.45 0.87 2.52
C ALA A 64 11.19 1.56 1.97
N ALA A 65 10.15 0.81 1.63
CA ALA A 65 8.88 1.36 1.19
C ALA A 65 8.14 2.12 2.29
N THR A 66 8.40 1.82 3.55
CA THR A 66 7.71 2.44 4.69
C THR A 66 7.90 3.96 4.73
N PRO A 67 9.14 4.50 4.71
CA PRO A 67 9.30 5.96 4.70
C PRO A 67 8.80 6.61 3.40
N VAL A 68 8.86 5.90 2.28
CA VAL A 68 8.31 6.41 1.01
C VAL A 68 6.80 6.60 1.14
N ALA A 69 6.11 5.60 1.67
CA ALA A 69 4.66 5.67 1.89
C ALA A 69 4.31 6.76 2.91
N ALA A 70 5.02 6.83 4.03
CA ALA A 70 4.77 7.81 5.07
C ALA A 70 4.92 9.24 4.55
N SER A 71 5.94 9.49 3.76
CA SER A 71 6.18 10.80 3.16
C SER A 71 5.07 11.20 2.19
N TRP A 72 4.66 10.27 1.33
CA TRP A 72 3.60 10.54 0.36
C TRP A 72 2.26 10.80 1.05
N VAL A 73 1.90 10.01 2.07
CA VAL A 73 0.68 10.19 2.85
C VAL A 73 0.69 11.56 3.54
N LYS A 74 1.80 11.91 4.16
CA LYS A 74 1.95 13.20 4.83
C LYS A 74 1.72 14.37 3.87
N GLU A 75 2.22 14.27 2.65
CA GLU A 75 2.10 15.34 1.66
C GLU A 75 0.71 15.41 1.00
N ASN A 76 0.03 14.27 0.87
CA ASN A 76 -1.18 14.18 0.05
C ASN A 76 -2.45 13.84 0.81
N LEU A 77 -2.38 13.10 1.91
CA LEU A 77 -3.54 12.57 2.62
C LEU A 77 -3.52 12.81 4.13
N ALA A 78 -2.68 13.72 4.62
CA ALA A 78 -2.46 13.90 6.06
C ALA A 78 -3.74 14.19 6.85
N ASP A 79 -4.69 14.89 6.25
CA ASP A 79 -5.96 15.25 6.90
C ASP A 79 -7.10 14.29 6.57
N ARG A 80 -6.82 13.22 5.83
CA ARG A 80 -7.85 12.30 5.34
C ARG A 80 -7.73 10.88 5.89
N ILE A 81 -6.52 10.45 6.23
CA ILE A 81 -6.30 9.10 6.77
C ILE A 81 -5.33 9.17 7.95
N GLU A 82 -5.49 8.20 8.84
CA GLU A 82 -4.63 8.04 10.01
C GLU A 82 -4.09 6.62 10.04
N LEU A 83 -2.77 6.48 10.12
CA LEU A 83 -2.11 5.18 10.17
C LEU A 83 -2.44 4.47 11.48
N LYS A 84 -2.92 3.23 11.39
CA LYS A 84 -3.22 2.38 12.55
C LYS A 84 -2.20 1.27 12.74
N SER A 85 -1.71 0.67 11.66
CA SER A 85 -0.69 -0.37 11.76
C SER A 85 0.16 -0.41 10.49
N SER A 86 1.41 -0.86 10.64
CA SER A 86 2.31 -1.05 9.52
C SER A 86 3.22 -2.24 9.85
N SER A 87 3.31 -3.17 8.93
CA SER A 87 4.09 -4.40 9.12
C SER A 87 4.76 -4.81 7.82
N VAL A 88 5.93 -5.43 7.93
CA VAL A 88 6.63 -6.07 6.81
C VAL A 88 6.65 -7.56 7.09
N GLY A 89 6.33 -8.35 6.08
CA GLY A 89 6.29 -9.81 6.20
C GLY A 89 6.88 -10.50 4.99
N ASP A 90 7.17 -11.77 5.16
CA ASP A 90 7.68 -12.63 4.11
C ASP A 90 6.53 -13.48 3.61
N LEU A 91 6.25 -13.44 2.29
CA LEU A 91 5.16 -14.21 1.72
C LEU A 91 5.60 -15.65 1.55
N ALA A 92 4.94 -16.56 2.27
CA ALA A 92 5.19 -18.00 2.09
C ALA A 92 4.80 -18.44 0.69
N PHE A 93 3.66 -17.95 0.22
CA PHE A 93 3.25 -18.05 -1.17
C PHE A 93 2.22 -16.94 -1.46
N PHE A 94 2.11 -16.58 -2.73
CA PHE A 94 1.12 -15.61 -3.18
C PHE A 94 0.72 -16.02 -4.59
N ARG A 95 -0.30 -16.84 -4.68
CA ARG A 95 -0.70 -17.50 -5.93
C ARG A 95 -2.19 -17.39 -6.17
N GLY A 96 -2.57 -17.47 -7.42
CA GLY A 96 -3.95 -17.46 -7.83
C GLY A 96 -4.10 -18.21 -9.14
N VAL A 97 -5.27 -18.16 -9.73
CA VAL A 97 -5.48 -18.69 -11.07
C VAL A 97 -4.92 -17.71 -12.10
N PRO A 98 -4.35 -18.19 -13.21
CA PRO A 98 -3.92 -17.29 -14.28
C PRO A 98 -5.08 -16.42 -14.78
N ALA A 99 -4.74 -15.18 -15.17
CA ALA A 99 -5.73 -14.29 -15.74
C ALA A 99 -6.33 -14.91 -17.00
N LYS A 100 -7.65 -14.82 -17.13
CA LYS A 100 -8.33 -15.26 -18.34
C LYS A 100 -8.17 -14.19 -19.41
N VAL A 101 -7.89 -14.63 -20.61
CA VAL A 101 -7.73 -13.76 -21.78
C VAL A 101 -8.96 -13.82 -22.65
#